data_0b27c2c176cb9a56917e5889f0318755
#
_entry.id   0b27c2c176cb9a56917e5889f0318755
#
_cell.length_a   1.000
_cell.length_b   1.000
_cell.length_c   1.000
_cell.angle_alpha   90.00
_cell.angle_beta   90.00
_cell.angle_gamma   90.00
#
_symmetry.space_group_name_H-M   'P 1'
#
loop_
_entity.id
_entity.type
_entity.pdbx_description
1 polymer ?
#
loop_
_entity_poly.entity_id
_entity_poly.type
_entity_poly.pdbx_seq_one_letter_code
_entity_poly.pdbx_strand_id
1 'polypeptide(L)'
;ALLLKDVHEGRVDWRAPHSIAPENMVGGTGILFELDGGYQPTVETLAKLMIVLSDNSATNEIMDIIGMERVNQFCQELGLPHTKLMRKMLDFEAVRQGRNNYMCAGEAGRLLVRIAREEFVSPEISKTIMEIMEHQQCRNKLPAQIPAVPSYASDEDRRNLKEGTLLVANKTGDLFGIQHDVGIFTLPDGR
;
A
#
# COMPACT_ATOMS: atom_id res chain seq x y z
N ALA A 1 1.26 -5.73 3.88
CA ALA A 1 1.97 -7.01 4.03
C ALA A 1 2.11 -7.42 5.51
N LEU A 2 3.05 -6.84 6.29
CA LEU A 2 3.23 -7.18 7.72
C LEU A 2 1.94 -7.01 8.54
N LEU A 3 1.19 -5.93 8.32
CA LEU A 3 -0.11 -5.71 8.97
C LEU A 3 -1.07 -6.88 8.74
N LEU A 4 -1.21 -7.37 7.51
CA LEU A 4 -2.10 -8.50 7.20
C LEU A 4 -1.62 -9.81 7.84
N LYS A 5 -0.30 -9.99 7.96
CA LYS A 5 0.27 -11.09 8.75
C LYS A 5 -0.15 -10.97 10.23
N ASP A 6 -0.04 -9.76 10.81
CA ASP A 6 -0.45 -9.52 12.20
C ASP A 6 -1.95 -9.72 12.42
N VAL A 7 -2.77 -9.37 11.45
CA VAL A 7 -4.22 -9.66 11.47
C VAL A 7 -4.48 -11.17 11.41
N HIS A 8 -3.83 -11.88 10.48
CA HIS A 8 -3.98 -13.33 10.33
C HIS A 8 -3.55 -14.09 11.60
N GLU A 9 -2.52 -13.62 12.27
CA GLU A 9 -2.02 -14.21 13.53
C GLU A 9 -2.75 -13.69 14.78
N GLY A 10 -3.79 -12.85 14.62
CA GLY A 10 -4.63 -12.35 15.72
C GLY A 10 -3.97 -11.30 16.60
N ARG A 11 -2.85 -10.70 16.18
CA ARG A 11 -2.17 -9.61 16.90
C ARG A 11 -2.83 -8.25 16.70
N VAL A 12 -3.52 -8.07 15.60
CA VAL A 12 -4.25 -6.85 15.23
C VAL A 12 -5.67 -7.21 14.83
N ASP A 13 -6.65 -6.53 15.40
CA ASP A 13 -8.04 -6.66 14.96
C ASP A 13 -8.29 -5.76 13.75
N TRP A 14 -8.55 -6.39 12.61
CA TRP A 14 -8.81 -5.73 11.33
C TRP A 14 -10.02 -4.80 11.35
N ARG A 15 -11.01 -5.13 12.18
CA ARG A 15 -12.29 -4.41 12.28
C ARG A 15 -12.36 -3.43 13.44
N ALA A 16 -11.35 -3.41 14.33
CA ALA A 16 -11.35 -2.51 15.46
C ALA A 16 -11.37 -1.05 15.01
N PRO A 17 -12.22 -0.20 15.60
CA PRO A 17 -12.11 1.24 15.46
C PRO A 17 -10.77 1.73 16.00
N HIS A 18 -10.15 2.67 15.30
CA HIS A 18 -8.85 3.21 15.67
C HIS A 18 -8.91 4.73 15.80
N SER A 19 -8.45 5.25 16.93
CA SER A 19 -8.31 6.69 17.12
C SER A 19 -7.00 7.17 16.49
N ILE A 20 -7.09 8.14 15.59
CA ILE A 20 -5.92 8.70 14.92
C ILE A 20 -5.19 9.64 15.88
N ALA A 21 -3.89 9.43 16.07
CA ALA A 21 -3.08 10.30 16.90
C ALA A 21 -2.94 11.69 16.23
N PRO A 22 -3.09 12.80 16.99
CA PRO A 22 -3.00 14.15 16.40
C PRO A 22 -1.71 14.41 15.62
N GLU A 23 -0.59 13.87 16.05
CA GLU A 23 0.71 13.98 15.38
C GLU A 23 0.79 13.21 14.05
N ASN A 24 -0.12 12.27 13.81
CA ASN A 24 -0.22 11.52 12.57
C ASN A 24 -1.18 12.16 11.56
N MET A 25 -1.97 13.16 11.98
CA MET A 25 -2.83 13.94 11.09
C MET A 25 -1.99 14.91 10.27
N VAL A 26 -1.59 14.47 9.07
CA VAL A 26 -0.71 15.21 8.17
C VAL A 26 -1.32 15.31 6.78
N GLY A 27 -1.18 16.47 6.14
CA GLY A 27 -1.70 16.73 4.80
C GLY A 27 -0.90 16.04 3.69
N GLY A 28 -0.88 16.68 2.52
CA GLY A 28 -0.19 16.19 1.32
C GLY A 28 -1.09 15.35 0.43
N THR A 29 -1.19 14.04 0.67
CA THR A 29 -2.09 13.14 -0.07
C THR A 29 -3.02 12.38 0.87
N GLY A 30 -4.20 12.01 0.36
CA GLY A 30 -5.23 11.31 1.12
C GLY A 30 -6.40 12.19 1.49
N ILE A 31 -7.26 11.73 2.38
CA ILE A 31 -8.50 12.38 2.77
C ILE A 31 -8.65 12.53 4.29
N LEU A 32 -7.94 11.72 5.09
CA LEU A 32 -8.16 11.71 6.55
C LEU A 32 -7.87 13.06 7.19
N PHE A 33 -6.87 13.77 6.71
CA PHE A 33 -6.52 15.11 7.21
C PHE A 33 -7.64 16.14 7.01
N GLU A 34 -8.51 15.94 6.00
CA GLU A 34 -9.62 16.84 5.66
C GLU A 34 -10.91 16.49 6.42
N LEU A 35 -10.95 15.35 7.11
CA LEU A 35 -12.13 14.93 7.87
C LEU A 35 -12.16 15.61 9.24
N ASP A 36 -13.37 15.90 9.69
CA ASP A 36 -13.61 16.46 11.03
C ASP A 36 -13.10 15.53 12.13
N GLY A 37 -12.64 16.13 13.23
CA GLY A 37 -12.17 15.40 14.39
C GLY A 37 -13.21 14.42 14.96
N GLY A 38 -12.75 13.27 15.46
CA GLY A 38 -13.61 12.24 16.06
C GLY A 38 -13.97 11.09 15.12
N TYR A 39 -13.61 11.14 13.83
CA TYR A 39 -13.72 9.97 12.95
C TYR A 39 -12.74 8.87 13.40
N GLN A 40 -13.27 7.67 13.62
CA GLN A 40 -12.50 6.50 14.01
C GLN A 40 -12.58 5.43 12.92
N PRO A 41 -11.65 5.45 11.93
CA PRO A 41 -11.59 4.40 10.90
C PRO A 41 -11.24 3.06 11.54
N THR A 42 -11.65 1.97 10.89
CA THR A 42 -11.09 0.66 11.23
C THR A 42 -9.66 0.53 10.71
N VAL A 43 -8.88 -0.42 11.25
CA VAL A 43 -7.55 -0.75 10.74
C VAL A 43 -7.61 -1.13 9.25
N GLU A 44 -8.67 -1.83 8.82
CA GLU A 44 -8.96 -2.12 7.41
C GLU A 44 -9.07 -0.83 6.59
N THR A 45 -9.82 0.14 7.07
CA THR A 45 -10.01 1.42 6.38
C THR A 45 -8.68 2.17 6.24
N LEU A 46 -7.87 2.21 7.32
CA LEU A 46 -6.53 2.81 7.27
C LEU A 46 -5.65 2.13 6.21
N ALA A 47 -5.62 0.79 6.19
CA ALA A 47 -4.83 0.05 5.21
C ALA A 47 -5.28 0.31 3.76
N LYS A 48 -6.60 0.38 3.53
CA LYS A 48 -7.16 0.74 2.21
C LYS A 48 -6.80 2.17 1.82
N LEU A 49 -6.97 3.15 2.69
CA LEU A 49 -6.64 4.55 2.42
C LEU A 49 -5.14 4.74 2.12
N MET A 50 -4.27 4.08 2.89
CA MET A 50 -2.82 4.09 2.66
C MET A 50 -2.45 3.64 1.23
N ILE A 51 -3.11 2.63 0.71
CA ILE A 51 -2.81 2.10 -0.63
C ILE A 51 -3.60 2.82 -1.71
N VAL A 52 -4.94 2.92 -1.58
CA VAL A 52 -5.86 3.38 -2.63
C VAL A 52 -5.70 4.87 -2.92
N LEU A 53 -5.54 5.69 -1.89
CA LEU A 53 -5.39 7.14 -2.00
C LEU A 53 -3.99 7.64 -1.64
N SER A 54 -3.07 6.74 -1.26
CA SER A 54 -1.76 7.14 -0.74
C SER A 54 -1.86 8.08 0.48
N ASP A 55 -2.86 7.85 1.35
CA ASP A 55 -3.15 8.71 2.49
C ASP A 55 -2.00 8.72 3.50
N ASN A 56 -1.42 9.90 3.74
CA ASN A 56 -0.26 10.07 4.61
C ASN A 56 -0.62 9.85 6.09
N SER A 57 -1.79 10.32 6.54
CA SER A 57 -2.25 10.14 7.91
C SER A 57 -2.50 8.65 8.21
N ALA A 58 -3.21 7.95 7.30
CA ALA A 58 -3.40 6.51 7.39
C ALA A 58 -2.08 5.75 7.40
N THR A 59 -1.11 6.18 6.58
CA THR A 59 0.23 5.57 6.53
C THR A 59 0.95 5.71 7.86
N ASN A 60 0.93 6.90 8.46
CA ASN A 60 1.58 7.15 9.75
C ASN A 60 0.94 6.31 10.88
N GLU A 61 -0.40 6.20 10.91
CA GLU A 61 -1.09 5.35 11.87
C GLU A 61 -0.73 3.87 11.69
N ILE A 62 -0.70 3.37 10.46
CA ILE A 62 -0.27 1.99 10.20
C ILE A 62 1.17 1.76 10.63
N MET A 63 2.07 2.75 10.45
CA MET A 63 3.45 2.66 10.94
C MET A 63 3.51 2.53 12.47
N ASP A 64 2.66 3.23 13.21
CA ASP A 64 2.59 3.10 14.67
C ASP A 64 1.98 1.77 15.11
N ILE A 65 0.92 1.31 14.44
CA ILE A 65 0.28 0.01 14.74
C ILE A 65 1.27 -1.15 14.60
N ILE A 66 2.06 -1.17 13.52
CA ILE A 66 2.95 -2.30 13.23
C ILE A 66 4.37 -2.11 13.73
N GLY A 67 4.81 -0.88 13.96
CA GLY A 67 6.17 -0.52 14.37
C GLY A 67 7.18 -0.52 13.21
N MET A 68 7.88 0.61 13.02
CA MET A 68 8.85 0.76 11.92
C MET A 68 10.02 -0.22 12.00
N GLU A 69 10.51 -0.53 13.22
CA GLU A 69 11.59 -1.50 13.42
C GLU A 69 11.17 -2.90 12.98
N ARG A 70 9.93 -3.30 13.30
CA ARG A 70 9.38 -4.59 12.86
C ARG A 70 9.23 -4.67 11.34
N VAL A 71 8.86 -3.54 10.68
CA VAL A 71 8.86 -3.47 9.21
C VAL A 71 10.26 -3.73 8.65
N ASN A 72 11.28 -3.08 9.21
CA ASN A 72 12.66 -3.25 8.76
C ASN A 72 13.16 -4.68 8.99
N GLN A 73 12.88 -5.27 10.16
CA GLN A 73 13.19 -6.67 10.43
C GLN A 73 12.50 -7.61 9.43
N PHE A 74 11.22 -7.38 9.16
CA PHE A 74 10.47 -8.18 8.20
C PHE A 74 11.03 -8.05 6.77
N CYS A 75 11.48 -6.85 6.37
CA CYS A 75 12.19 -6.67 5.10
C CYS A 75 13.47 -7.53 5.03
N GLN A 76 14.25 -7.58 6.12
CA GLN A 76 15.46 -8.45 6.17
C GLN A 76 15.09 -9.93 6.03
N GLU A 77 14.08 -10.40 6.76
CA GLU A 77 13.58 -11.79 6.69
C GLU A 77 13.11 -12.16 5.26
N LEU A 78 12.55 -11.20 4.53
CA LEU A 78 12.12 -11.36 3.13
C LEU A 78 13.26 -11.29 2.11
N GLY A 79 14.50 -10.99 2.53
CA GLY A 79 15.63 -10.80 1.64
C GLY A 79 15.60 -9.47 0.89
N LEU A 80 15.10 -8.40 1.53
CA LEU A 80 15.00 -7.04 1.01
C LEU A 80 15.90 -6.07 1.81
N PRO A 81 17.23 -6.25 1.81
CA PRO A 81 18.13 -5.55 2.72
C PRO A 81 18.26 -4.04 2.45
N HIS A 82 17.93 -3.57 1.24
CA HIS A 82 18.01 -2.16 0.85
C HIS A 82 16.69 -1.42 1.06
N THR A 83 15.59 -2.14 1.35
CA THR A 83 14.31 -1.53 1.71
C THR A 83 14.31 -1.17 3.18
N LYS A 84 14.15 0.13 3.48
CA LYS A 84 14.22 0.66 4.86
C LYS A 84 13.14 1.70 5.10
N LEU A 85 12.43 1.55 6.21
CA LEU A 85 11.46 2.50 6.74
C LEU A 85 12.10 3.21 7.94
N MET A 86 12.45 4.50 7.80
CA MET A 86 13.24 5.24 8.78
C MET A 86 12.55 6.49 9.31
N ARG A 87 11.41 6.88 8.72
CA ARG A 87 10.65 8.06 9.14
C ARG A 87 9.18 7.94 8.73
N LYS A 88 8.34 8.70 9.43
CA LYS A 88 6.94 8.90 9.05
C LYS A 88 6.81 9.77 7.78
N MET A 89 5.60 9.78 7.22
CA MET A 89 5.27 10.69 6.11
C MET A 89 5.33 12.13 6.60
N LEU A 90 5.88 13.00 5.76
CA LEU A 90 6.08 14.43 5.99
C LEU A 90 6.97 14.81 7.20
N ASP A 91 7.69 13.87 7.79
CA ASP A 91 8.70 14.16 8.81
C ASP A 91 9.96 14.78 8.15
N PHE A 92 9.86 16.10 7.89
CA PHE A 92 10.95 16.87 7.26
C PHE A 92 12.15 17.06 8.19
N GLU A 93 11.96 16.95 9.51
CA GLU A 93 13.09 17.01 10.44
C GLU A 93 13.97 15.77 10.32
N ALA A 94 13.36 14.58 10.25
CA ALA A 94 14.11 13.36 9.96
C ALA A 94 14.87 13.45 8.62
N VAL A 95 14.23 14.05 7.58
CA VAL A 95 14.89 14.27 6.28
C VAL A 95 16.13 15.16 6.42
N ARG A 96 16.05 16.28 7.17
CA ARG A 96 17.21 17.16 7.43
C ARG A 96 18.35 16.46 8.17
N GLN A 97 18.00 15.46 9.00
CA GLN A 97 18.94 14.60 9.71
C GLN A 97 19.47 13.43 8.86
N GLY A 98 19.15 13.37 7.56
CA GLY A 98 19.58 12.32 6.65
C GLY A 98 18.80 10.99 6.78
N ARG A 99 17.72 10.95 7.56
CA ARG A 99 16.87 9.77 7.69
C ARG A 99 15.80 9.79 6.60
N ASN A 100 15.87 8.86 5.66
CA ASN A 100 14.91 8.70 4.57
C ASN A 100 14.41 7.26 4.47
N ASN A 101 13.24 7.11 3.87
CA ASN A 101 12.72 5.81 3.48
C ASN A 101 13.35 5.42 2.15
N TYR A 102 13.78 4.16 2.03
CA TYR A 102 14.46 3.64 0.84
C TYR A 102 13.78 2.38 0.34
N MET A 103 13.72 2.23 -0.97
CA MET A 103 13.30 1.00 -1.64
C MET A 103 14.16 0.81 -2.91
N CYS A 104 14.59 -0.42 -3.13
CA CYS A 104 15.27 -0.81 -4.36
C CYS A 104 14.24 -1.37 -5.35
N ALA A 105 14.29 -0.95 -6.61
CA ALA A 105 13.35 -1.40 -7.64
C ALA A 105 13.35 -2.94 -7.80
N GLY A 106 14.53 -3.57 -7.75
CA GLY A 106 14.63 -5.03 -7.81
C GLY A 106 14.00 -5.73 -6.60
N GLU A 107 14.05 -5.13 -5.41
CA GLU A 107 13.40 -5.65 -4.22
C GLU A 107 11.88 -5.50 -4.30
N ALA A 108 11.39 -4.35 -4.77
CA ALA A 108 9.98 -4.14 -5.03
C ALA A 108 9.44 -5.19 -6.03
N GLY A 109 10.16 -5.41 -7.14
CA GLY A 109 9.80 -6.42 -8.13
C GLY A 109 9.73 -7.83 -7.55
N ARG A 110 10.72 -8.26 -6.75
CA ARG A 110 10.69 -9.57 -6.08
C ARG A 110 9.50 -9.73 -5.13
N LEU A 111 9.17 -8.66 -4.38
CA LEU A 111 8.00 -8.67 -3.52
C LEU A 111 6.70 -8.85 -4.32
N LEU A 112 6.54 -8.07 -5.40
CA LEU A 112 5.35 -8.13 -6.25
C LEU A 112 5.22 -9.50 -6.96
N VAL A 113 6.32 -10.12 -7.40
CA VAL A 113 6.30 -11.47 -7.97
C VAL A 113 5.77 -12.49 -6.96
N ARG A 114 6.22 -12.43 -5.70
CA ARG A 114 5.70 -13.33 -4.65
C ARG A 114 4.22 -13.11 -4.38
N ILE A 115 3.77 -11.85 -4.39
CA ILE A 115 2.34 -11.51 -4.24
C ILE A 115 1.54 -12.08 -5.42
N ALA A 116 1.98 -11.83 -6.67
CA ALA A 116 1.31 -12.31 -7.87
C ALA A 116 1.20 -13.85 -7.95
N ARG A 117 2.19 -14.55 -7.39
CA ARG A 117 2.19 -16.02 -7.33
C ARG A 117 1.46 -16.60 -6.12
N GLU A 118 0.83 -15.76 -5.31
CA GLU A 118 0.18 -16.17 -4.06
C GLU A 118 1.16 -16.83 -3.05
N GLU A 119 2.46 -16.54 -3.17
CA GLU A 119 3.55 -17.09 -2.35
C GLU A 119 3.98 -16.15 -1.22
N PHE A 120 3.31 -14.99 -1.06
CA PHE A 120 3.65 -14.02 -0.04
C PHE A 120 2.87 -14.28 1.25
N VAL A 121 3.53 -14.76 2.29
CA VAL A 121 3.01 -15.15 3.61
C VAL A 121 1.96 -16.26 3.49
N SER A 122 0.82 -16.01 2.83
CA SER A 122 -0.19 -17.00 2.46
C SER A 122 -0.90 -16.59 1.16
N PRO A 123 -1.61 -17.53 0.49
CA PRO A 123 -2.43 -17.19 -0.67
C PRO A 123 -3.49 -16.12 -0.36
N GLU A 124 -4.16 -16.22 0.78
CA GLU A 124 -5.22 -15.29 1.20
C GLU A 124 -4.66 -13.88 1.41
N ILE A 125 -3.49 -13.75 2.05
CA ILE A 125 -2.83 -12.45 2.25
C ILE A 125 -2.40 -11.86 0.91
N SER A 126 -1.86 -12.66 0.01
CA SER A 126 -1.47 -12.24 -1.33
C SER A 126 -2.68 -11.69 -2.11
N LYS A 127 -3.81 -12.41 -2.10
CA LYS A 127 -5.07 -11.98 -2.73
C LYS A 127 -5.58 -10.67 -2.14
N THR A 128 -5.63 -10.56 -0.83
CA THR A 128 -6.08 -9.33 -0.15
C THR A 128 -5.20 -8.12 -0.54
N ILE A 129 -3.88 -8.30 -0.68
CA ILE A 129 -2.99 -7.24 -1.13
C ILE A 129 -3.31 -6.84 -2.57
N MET A 130 -3.49 -7.82 -3.48
CA MET A 130 -3.85 -7.59 -4.88
C MET A 130 -5.16 -6.81 -4.98
N GLU A 131 -6.22 -7.28 -4.31
CA GLU A 131 -7.53 -6.63 -4.29
C GLU A 131 -7.45 -5.16 -3.85
N ILE A 132 -6.72 -4.87 -2.76
CA ILE A 132 -6.55 -3.49 -2.30
C ILE A 132 -5.78 -2.65 -3.35
N MET A 133 -4.73 -3.20 -3.95
CA MET A 133 -3.92 -2.48 -4.96
C MET A 133 -4.68 -2.25 -6.27
N GLU A 134 -5.60 -3.12 -6.65
CA GLU A 134 -6.46 -2.95 -7.83
C GLU A 134 -7.42 -1.76 -7.72
N HIS A 135 -7.76 -1.36 -6.49
CA HIS A 135 -8.57 -0.17 -6.20
C HIS A 135 -7.78 1.15 -6.21
N GLN A 136 -6.47 1.13 -6.53
CA GLN A 136 -5.63 2.33 -6.60
C GLN A 136 -6.24 3.41 -7.48
N GLN A 137 -6.34 4.65 -6.95
CA GLN A 137 -6.89 5.80 -7.66
C GLN A 137 -5.83 6.57 -8.46
N CYS A 138 -4.55 6.50 -8.05
CA CYS A 138 -3.45 7.18 -8.75
C CYS A 138 -3.00 6.35 -9.95
N ARG A 139 -3.57 6.60 -11.13
CA ARG A 139 -3.35 5.81 -12.35
C ARG A 139 -2.71 6.60 -13.50
N ASN A 140 -2.04 7.67 -13.17
CA ASN A 140 -1.44 8.60 -14.16
C ASN A 140 -0.01 8.25 -14.59
N LYS A 141 0.51 7.08 -14.20
CA LYS A 141 1.87 6.61 -14.53
C LYS A 141 1.83 5.28 -15.28
N LEU A 142 2.26 4.16 -14.69
CA LEU A 142 2.28 2.85 -15.37
C LEU A 142 0.95 2.50 -16.07
N PRO A 143 -0.22 2.69 -15.45
CA PRO A 143 -1.50 2.36 -16.10
C PRO A 143 -1.97 3.40 -17.13
N ALA A 144 -1.36 4.58 -17.24
CA ALA A 144 -1.92 5.74 -17.95
C ALA A 144 -2.26 5.48 -19.43
N GLN A 145 -1.54 4.59 -20.09
CA GLN A 145 -1.71 4.27 -21.51
C GLN A 145 -2.16 2.81 -21.75
N ILE A 146 -2.59 2.13 -20.69
CA ILE A 146 -2.98 0.73 -20.74
C ILE A 146 -4.50 0.65 -20.66
N PRO A 147 -5.18 -0.17 -21.50
CA PRO A 147 -6.61 -0.39 -21.43
C PRO A 147 -6.94 -1.24 -20.18
N ALA A 148 -6.88 -0.60 -19.02
CA ALA A 148 -7.11 -1.21 -17.73
C ALA A 148 -8.56 -1.07 -17.27
N VAL A 149 -9.03 -2.06 -16.51
CA VAL A 149 -10.30 -1.95 -15.78
C VAL A 149 -10.25 -0.75 -14.84
N PRO A 150 -11.27 0.11 -14.82
CA PRO A 150 -11.32 1.24 -13.90
C PRO A 150 -11.21 0.81 -12.42
N SER A 151 -10.61 1.65 -11.59
CA SER A 151 -10.46 1.35 -10.14
C SER A 151 -11.82 1.21 -9.42
N TYR A 152 -12.88 1.83 -9.95
CA TYR A 152 -14.25 1.76 -9.44
C TYR A 152 -15.08 0.62 -10.05
N ALA A 153 -14.50 -0.21 -10.91
CA ALA A 153 -15.22 -1.35 -11.51
C ALA A 153 -15.71 -2.32 -10.44
N SER A 154 -16.86 -2.94 -10.72
CA SER A 154 -17.42 -3.97 -9.85
C SER A 154 -16.55 -5.24 -9.83
N ASP A 155 -16.73 -6.08 -8.82
CA ASP A 155 -16.08 -7.39 -8.77
C ASP A 155 -16.48 -8.28 -9.96
N GLU A 156 -17.69 -8.08 -10.51
CA GLU A 156 -18.17 -8.78 -11.70
C GLU A 156 -17.37 -8.34 -12.93
N ASP A 157 -17.17 -7.02 -13.14
CA ASP A 157 -16.36 -6.50 -14.24
C ASP A 157 -14.91 -6.98 -14.14
N ARG A 158 -14.37 -7.09 -12.92
CA ARG A 158 -13.01 -7.56 -12.66
C ARG A 158 -12.85 -9.05 -12.97
N ARG A 159 -13.87 -9.86 -12.71
CA ARG A 159 -13.88 -11.30 -13.05
C ARG A 159 -14.11 -11.56 -14.54
N ASN A 160 -14.86 -10.69 -15.21
CA ASN A 160 -15.28 -10.85 -16.61
C ASN A 160 -14.52 -9.87 -17.51
N LEU A 161 -13.19 -9.96 -17.54
CA LEU A 161 -12.36 -9.07 -18.34
C LEU A 161 -12.68 -9.19 -19.83
N LYS A 162 -12.89 -8.05 -20.48
CA LYS A 162 -12.99 -7.98 -21.93
C LYS A 162 -11.62 -8.23 -22.55
N GLU A 163 -11.62 -8.83 -23.75
CA GLU A 163 -10.38 -9.01 -24.51
C GLU A 163 -9.63 -7.68 -24.67
N GLY A 164 -8.34 -7.70 -24.44
CA GLY A 164 -7.47 -6.52 -24.49
C GLY A 164 -7.52 -5.59 -23.25
N THR A 165 -8.34 -5.92 -22.23
CA THR A 165 -8.41 -5.17 -20.97
C THR A 165 -7.60 -5.89 -19.89
N LEU A 166 -6.88 -5.13 -19.05
CA LEU A 166 -6.05 -5.68 -17.98
C LEU A 166 -6.60 -5.32 -16.60
N LEU A 167 -6.41 -6.20 -15.61
CA LEU A 167 -6.40 -5.77 -14.21
C LEU A 167 -5.03 -5.16 -13.89
N VAL A 168 -5.05 -4.07 -13.15
CA VAL A 168 -3.83 -3.39 -12.75
C VAL A 168 -3.86 -3.14 -11.24
N ALA A 169 -2.96 -3.80 -10.55
CA ALA A 169 -2.68 -3.58 -9.14
C ALA A 169 -1.40 -2.77 -9.03
N ASN A 170 -1.50 -1.46 -8.68
CA ASN A 170 -0.32 -0.60 -8.64
C ASN A 170 -0.21 0.22 -7.35
N LYS A 171 0.98 0.77 -7.09
CA LYS A 171 1.23 1.73 -6.03
C LYS A 171 2.23 2.78 -6.49
N THR A 172 1.79 4.04 -6.44
CA THR A 172 2.60 5.20 -6.79
C THR A 172 3.36 5.77 -5.58
N GLY A 173 4.38 6.57 -5.86
CA GLY A 173 5.07 7.42 -4.90
C GLY A 173 5.54 8.70 -5.60
N ASP A 174 5.31 9.84 -4.96
CA ASP A 174 5.64 11.15 -5.51
C ASP A 174 6.34 12.01 -4.46
N LEU A 175 7.51 12.53 -4.83
CA LEU A 175 8.22 13.58 -4.11
C LEU A 175 8.70 14.61 -5.14
N PHE A 176 9.11 15.79 -4.68
CA PHE A 176 9.69 16.77 -5.58
C PHE A 176 10.91 16.19 -6.31
N GLY A 177 10.84 16.13 -7.64
CA GLY A 177 11.90 15.59 -8.49
C GLY A 177 12.02 14.06 -8.50
N ILE A 178 11.15 13.32 -7.79
CA ILE A 178 11.17 11.85 -7.72
C ILE A 178 9.78 11.31 -7.99
N GLN A 179 9.67 10.37 -8.92
CA GLN A 179 8.44 9.67 -9.24
C GLN A 179 8.67 8.17 -9.24
N HIS A 180 7.76 7.45 -8.59
CA HIS A 180 7.74 5.99 -8.56
C HIS A 180 6.38 5.46 -8.98
N ASP A 181 6.37 4.29 -9.60
CA ASP A 181 5.19 3.43 -9.69
C ASP A 181 5.67 1.98 -9.81
N VAL A 182 4.97 1.09 -9.14
CA VAL A 182 5.19 -0.35 -9.22
C VAL A 182 3.83 -1.04 -9.34
N GLY A 183 3.77 -2.13 -10.10
CA GLY A 183 2.47 -2.79 -10.29
C GLY A 183 2.58 -4.19 -10.88
N ILE A 184 1.44 -4.88 -10.79
CA ILE A 184 1.17 -6.19 -11.38
C ILE A 184 0.07 -5.98 -12.40
N PHE A 185 0.26 -6.53 -13.60
CA PHE A 185 -0.69 -6.48 -14.69
C PHE A 185 -1.19 -7.90 -14.94
N THR A 186 -2.49 -8.12 -14.78
CA THR A 186 -3.10 -9.42 -15.00
C THR A 186 -3.86 -9.42 -16.32
N LEU A 187 -3.49 -10.33 -17.21
CA LEU A 187 -4.14 -10.56 -18.49
C LEU A 187 -5.48 -11.25 -18.32
N PRO A 188 -6.42 -11.18 -19.31
CA PRO A 188 -7.72 -11.88 -19.25
C PRO A 188 -7.62 -13.40 -19.06
N ASP A 189 -6.49 -14.01 -19.44
CA ASP A 189 -6.23 -15.44 -19.25
C ASP A 189 -5.56 -15.77 -17.90
N GLY A 190 -5.46 -14.78 -17.01
CA GLY A 190 -4.92 -14.93 -15.66
C GLY A 190 -3.38 -14.89 -15.55
N ARG A 191 -2.68 -14.64 -16.66
CA ARG A 191 -1.21 -14.47 -16.65
C ARG A 191 -0.79 -13.11 -16.12
#